data_37aa0dfbced6e8465bb1069110746114
#
_entry.id   37aa0dfbced6e8465bb1069110746114
#
_cell.length_a   1.000
_cell.length_b   1.000
_cell.length_c   1.000
_cell.angle_alpha   90.00
_cell.angle_beta   90.00
_cell.angle_gamma   90.00
#
_symmetry.space_group_name_H-M   'P 1'
#
loop_
_entity.id
_entity.type
_entity.pdbx_description
1 polymer ?
#
loop_
_entity_poly.entity_id
_entity_poly.type
_entity_poly.pdbx_seq_one_letter_code
_entity_poly.pdbx_strand_id
1 'polypeptide(L)'
;MIDPPTRSARARGVLGLAVCLALAACGDGAPDVGTLDPVFAEPAEELRIERVGRGETLGQLLLEELEPNDQYAFLLSFREQASPRRIRAGTEVTFRAEAGMDEVRAIDVAINSDETVRLRRTGSGWDSETIETPVYADTLFASGQIESVLWTSVIRNPALDGIPVGDRNRLIDYLDRVFQWQVDFSRQIRVGDTYRFVFERQVRPDGSMRTGQLLAAELVNSGTAYHAIWFDPNGDGEGSYFDVEGKSVRRAFLLKPLEYRRISSRFTTGRFHPVLQRWRAHRGVDYAADTGTPIMATSDGVVVHRGPNGGYGNLVEIRHPNGFRTRYAHLSRFRSGVGLGTRVRQGDIIGYVGATGLVTGPHLHYEMLRSGSQIDPLSVDLPSGDPVPDDDRDRWLAARNVRLGLLESIPGAGPVRTALTSAADAAGEGSAADERGG
;
A
#
# COMPACT_ATOMS: atom_id res chain seq x y z
N MET A 1 -7.87 -54.42 -20.12
CA MET A 1 -7.55 -54.62 -18.69
C MET A 1 -6.31 -53.83 -18.45
N ILE A 2 -6.48 -52.62 -17.94
CA ILE A 2 -5.38 -51.67 -17.63
C ILE A 2 -5.48 -51.45 -16.14
N ASP A 3 -4.45 -51.91 -15.40
CA ASP A 3 -4.36 -51.77 -13.95
C ASP A 3 -4.28 -50.28 -13.56
N PRO A 4 -4.96 -49.84 -12.49
CA PRO A 4 -4.84 -48.48 -11.98
C PRO A 4 -3.49 -48.27 -11.26
N PRO A 5 -2.91 -47.08 -11.31
CA PRO A 5 -1.64 -46.81 -10.65
C PRO A 5 -1.77 -46.85 -9.13
N THR A 6 -0.89 -47.61 -8.51
CA THR A 6 -0.71 -47.73 -7.05
C THR A 6 -0.45 -46.36 -6.44
N ARG A 7 -1.30 -45.93 -5.53
CA ARG A 7 -1.17 -44.73 -4.72
C ARG A 7 0.06 -44.86 -3.79
N SER A 8 0.98 -43.94 -3.88
CA SER A 8 2.08 -43.82 -2.92
C SER A 8 1.51 -43.41 -1.56
N ALA A 9 1.83 -44.14 -0.52
CA ALA A 9 1.48 -43.85 0.85
C ALA A 9 2.11 -42.50 1.24
N ARG A 10 1.30 -41.50 1.53
CA ARG A 10 1.73 -40.24 2.14
C ARG A 10 2.25 -40.56 3.54
N ALA A 11 3.46 -40.12 3.87
CA ALA A 11 4.02 -40.23 5.20
C ALA A 11 3.18 -39.37 6.18
N ARG A 12 2.52 -40.03 7.10
CA ARG A 12 1.78 -39.38 8.19
C ARG A 12 2.79 -38.96 9.26
N GLY A 13 3.09 -37.67 9.33
CA GLY A 13 3.90 -37.09 10.40
C GLY A 13 3.00 -36.68 11.56
N VAL A 14 2.98 -37.46 12.63
CA VAL A 14 2.35 -37.08 13.89
C VAL A 14 3.37 -36.28 14.69
N LEU A 15 3.10 -34.99 14.88
CA LEU A 15 3.90 -34.11 15.74
C LEU A 15 3.18 -33.97 17.08
N GLY A 16 3.47 -34.87 18.02
CA GLY A 16 3.01 -34.77 19.39
C GLY A 16 3.81 -33.67 20.12
N LEU A 17 3.20 -32.52 20.37
CA LEU A 17 3.79 -31.46 21.20
C LEU A 17 3.36 -31.66 22.65
N ALA A 18 4.13 -32.45 23.42
CA ALA A 18 4.00 -32.49 24.88
C ALA A 18 4.83 -31.36 25.47
N VAL A 19 4.19 -30.30 25.94
CA VAL A 19 4.85 -29.23 26.70
C VAL A 19 4.97 -29.67 28.15
N CYS A 20 6.12 -30.25 28.52
CA CYS A 20 6.50 -30.45 29.91
C CYS A 20 7.19 -29.16 30.41
N LEU A 21 6.49 -28.36 31.20
CA LEU A 21 7.11 -27.31 32.02
C LEU A 21 7.80 -27.94 33.20
N ALA A 22 9.14 -28.13 33.15
CA ALA A 22 9.95 -28.43 34.31
C ALA A 22 10.35 -27.14 35.02
N LEU A 23 9.65 -26.78 36.09
CA LEU A 23 10.08 -25.76 37.05
C LEU A 23 11.07 -26.42 38.05
N ALA A 24 12.36 -26.12 37.91
CA ALA A 24 13.33 -26.38 38.94
C ALA A 24 13.22 -25.27 39.99
N ALA A 25 12.62 -25.57 41.13
CA ALA A 25 12.63 -24.72 42.30
C ALA A 25 13.63 -25.26 43.31
N CYS A 26 14.72 -24.51 43.58
CA CYS A 26 15.49 -24.63 44.83
C CYS A 26 14.98 -23.57 45.81
N GLY A 27 14.49 -23.99 46.95
CA GLY A 27 14.18 -23.09 48.09
C GLY A 27 13.12 -23.68 49.01
N ASP A 28 13.50 -23.92 50.26
CA ASP A 28 12.66 -24.42 51.35
C ASP A 28 11.48 -23.51 51.66
N GLY A 29 10.26 -24.05 51.70
CA GLY A 29 9.08 -23.39 52.18
C GLY A 29 8.00 -23.05 51.14
N ALA A 30 7.65 -24.01 50.26
CA ALA A 30 6.48 -23.86 49.43
C ALA A 30 5.20 -24.07 50.24
N PRO A 31 4.19 -23.17 50.11
CA PRO A 31 2.85 -23.47 50.57
C PRO A 31 2.31 -24.68 49.80
N ASP A 32 1.58 -25.55 50.49
CA ASP A 32 0.85 -26.67 49.91
C ASP A 32 -0.13 -26.13 48.84
N VAL A 33 0.32 -26.09 47.59
CA VAL A 33 -0.52 -25.87 46.43
C VAL A 33 -1.28 -27.16 46.23
N GLY A 34 -2.49 -27.20 46.79
CA GLY A 34 -3.42 -28.28 46.58
C GLY A 34 -3.41 -28.71 45.11
N THR A 35 -3.26 -29.99 44.88
CA THR A 35 -3.35 -30.61 43.57
C THR A 35 -4.56 -30.08 42.84
N LEU A 36 -4.36 -29.26 41.80
CA LEU A 36 -5.43 -28.82 40.91
C LEU A 36 -6.19 -30.06 40.44
N ASP A 37 -7.49 -30.04 40.70
CA ASP A 37 -8.39 -31.13 40.36
C ASP A 37 -8.26 -31.46 38.88
N PRO A 38 -7.94 -32.71 38.45
CA PRO A 38 -7.77 -33.07 37.05
C PRO A 38 -9.05 -32.90 36.21
N VAL A 39 -10.17 -32.55 36.85
CA VAL A 39 -11.46 -32.33 36.18
C VAL A 39 -11.47 -31.13 35.23
N PHE A 40 -10.49 -30.21 35.30
CA PHE A 40 -10.40 -29.02 34.44
C PHE A 40 -9.30 -29.08 33.38
N ALA A 41 -8.55 -30.16 33.25
CA ALA A 41 -7.63 -30.32 32.15
C ALA A 41 -8.45 -30.54 30.86
N GLU A 42 -8.39 -29.59 29.92
CA GLU A 42 -8.92 -29.84 28.58
C GLU A 42 -8.26 -31.10 28.02
N PRO A 43 -9.04 -32.00 27.39
CA PRO A 43 -8.46 -33.22 26.79
C PRO A 43 -7.38 -32.82 25.79
N ALA A 44 -6.25 -33.47 25.81
CA ALA A 44 -5.16 -33.22 24.87
C ALA A 44 -5.69 -33.32 23.44
N GLU A 45 -5.44 -32.33 22.62
CA GLU A 45 -5.82 -32.33 21.21
C GLU A 45 -4.70 -32.98 20.38
N GLU A 46 -5.10 -33.82 19.43
CA GLU A 46 -4.25 -34.30 18.35
C GLU A 46 -4.48 -33.45 17.12
N LEU A 47 -3.40 -32.88 16.60
CA LEU A 47 -3.43 -31.99 15.43
C LEU A 47 -2.81 -32.69 14.22
N ARG A 48 -3.55 -32.73 13.13
CA ARG A 48 -3.04 -33.21 11.85
C ARG A 48 -3.15 -32.10 10.82
N ILE A 49 -2.02 -31.74 10.20
CA ILE A 49 -1.91 -30.67 9.25
C ILE A 49 -1.77 -31.24 7.84
N GLU A 50 -2.63 -30.80 6.96
CA GLU A 50 -2.58 -31.15 5.53
C GLU A 50 -2.58 -29.89 4.68
N ARG A 51 -2.16 -30.03 3.42
CA ARG A 51 -2.14 -28.93 2.46
C ARG A 51 -2.86 -29.28 1.20
N VAL A 52 -3.73 -28.39 0.74
CA VAL A 52 -4.44 -28.52 -0.53
C VAL A 52 -3.43 -28.67 -1.67
N GLY A 53 -3.53 -29.74 -2.44
CA GLY A 53 -2.66 -30.06 -3.55
C GLY A 53 -2.90 -29.20 -4.80
N ARG A 54 -2.01 -29.31 -5.81
CA ARG A 54 -2.24 -28.66 -7.10
C ARG A 54 -3.42 -29.28 -7.84
N GLY A 55 -4.41 -28.47 -8.21
CA GLY A 55 -5.64 -28.91 -8.86
C GLY A 55 -6.65 -29.60 -7.93
N GLU A 56 -6.34 -29.69 -6.66
CA GLU A 56 -7.23 -30.18 -5.62
C GLU A 56 -8.10 -29.05 -5.08
N THR A 57 -9.30 -29.38 -4.66
CA THR A 57 -10.23 -28.45 -4.00
C THR A 57 -10.32 -28.80 -2.51
N LEU A 58 -10.73 -27.84 -1.68
CA LEU A 58 -11.03 -28.12 -0.27
C LEU A 58 -12.01 -29.30 -0.12
N GLY A 59 -13.04 -29.35 -0.97
CA GLY A 59 -13.99 -30.45 -0.95
C GLY A 59 -13.34 -31.81 -1.21
N GLN A 60 -12.39 -31.92 -2.13
CA GLN A 60 -11.67 -33.16 -2.39
C GLN A 60 -10.80 -33.62 -1.21
N LEU A 61 -10.09 -32.67 -0.56
CA LEU A 61 -9.34 -32.96 0.65
C LEU A 61 -10.24 -33.48 1.77
N LEU A 62 -11.40 -32.88 1.96
CA LEU A 62 -12.36 -33.24 3.01
C LEU A 62 -13.04 -34.60 2.77
N LEU A 63 -13.13 -35.11 1.51
CA LEU A 63 -13.69 -36.41 1.22
C LEU A 63 -12.90 -37.58 1.82
N GLU A 64 -11.64 -37.38 2.12
CA GLU A 64 -10.80 -38.38 2.79
C GLU A 64 -11.07 -38.45 4.32
N GLU A 65 -11.73 -37.44 4.87
CA GLU A 65 -11.88 -37.24 6.31
C GLU A 65 -13.33 -37.15 6.80
N LEU A 66 -14.25 -36.74 5.94
CA LEU A 66 -15.65 -36.54 6.29
C LEU A 66 -16.58 -37.33 5.39
N GLU A 67 -17.63 -37.91 5.96
CA GLU A 67 -18.71 -38.49 5.19
C GLU A 67 -19.39 -37.44 4.28
N PRO A 68 -19.95 -37.81 3.11
CA PRO A 68 -20.49 -36.86 2.13
C PRO A 68 -21.50 -35.85 2.67
N ASN A 69 -22.36 -36.26 3.59
CA ASN A 69 -23.35 -35.36 4.22
C ASN A 69 -22.70 -34.36 5.16
N ASP A 70 -21.70 -34.81 5.90
CA ASP A 70 -20.90 -34.01 6.82
C ASP A 70 -20.06 -32.96 6.07
N GLN A 71 -19.43 -33.41 4.97
CA GLN A 71 -18.71 -32.52 4.07
C GLN A 71 -19.61 -31.42 3.49
N TYR A 72 -20.82 -31.77 3.09
CA TYR A 72 -21.77 -30.77 2.57
C TYR A 72 -22.13 -29.74 3.64
N ALA A 73 -22.43 -30.18 4.87
CA ALA A 73 -22.72 -29.32 6.00
C ALA A 73 -21.53 -28.43 6.33
N PHE A 74 -20.32 -28.98 6.35
CA PHE A 74 -19.07 -28.22 6.53
C PHE A 74 -18.94 -27.12 5.48
N LEU A 75 -19.05 -27.44 4.19
CA LEU A 75 -18.89 -26.46 3.11
C LEU A 75 -20.00 -25.40 3.12
N LEU A 76 -21.18 -25.71 3.63
CA LEU A 76 -22.25 -24.73 3.78
C LEU A 76 -21.89 -23.72 4.84
N SER A 77 -21.49 -24.17 6.04
CA SER A 77 -21.06 -23.30 7.12
C SER A 77 -19.79 -22.53 6.79
N PHE A 78 -18.81 -23.15 6.11
CA PHE A 78 -17.61 -22.46 5.66
C PHE A 78 -17.90 -21.25 4.76
N ARG A 79 -18.95 -21.33 3.91
CA ARG A 79 -19.34 -20.24 3.00
C ARG A 79 -19.87 -19.01 3.72
N GLU A 80 -20.28 -19.13 4.97
CA GLU A 80 -20.70 -17.99 5.78
C GLU A 80 -19.52 -17.07 6.11
N GLN A 81 -18.31 -17.64 6.23
CA GLN A 81 -17.09 -16.90 6.58
C GLN A 81 -16.21 -16.62 5.35
N ALA A 82 -16.07 -17.59 4.44
CA ALA A 82 -15.17 -17.47 3.31
C ALA A 82 -15.68 -18.21 2.07
N SER A 83 -15.29 -17.73 0.89
CA SER A 83 -15.58 -18.44 -0.35
C SER A 83 -14.60 -19.60 -0.56
N PRO A 84 -15.06 -20.84 -0.78
CA PRO A 84 -14.19 -21.98 -1.14
C PRO A 84 -13.33 -21.74 -2.39
N ARG A 85 -13.71 -20.78 -3.25
CA ARG A 85 -12.92 -20.37 -4.44
C ARG A 85 -11.65 -19.58 -4.08
N ARG A 86 -11.52 -19.11 -2.86
CA ARG A 86 -10.30 -18.45 -2.36
C ARG A 86 -9.22 -19.45 -1.97
N ILE A 87 -9.60 -20.72 -1.74
CA ILE A 87 -8.69 -21.79 -1.36
C ILE A 87 -7.83 -22.17 -2.56
N ARG A 88 -6.52 -22.18 -2.35
CA ARG A 88 -5.52 -22.45 -3.39
C ARG A 88 -4.63 -23.63 -3.00
N ALA A 89 -3.90 -24.16 -3.97
CA ALA A 89 -2.84 -25.12 -3.69
C ALA A 89 -1.85 -24.52 -2.67
N GLY A 90 -1.52 -25.31 -1.65
CA GLY A 90 -0.67 -24.90 -0.53
C GLY A 90 -1.44 -24.35 0.68
N THR A 91 -2.75 -24.08 0.57
CA THR A 91 -3.58 -23.74 1.73
C THR A 91 -3.49 -24.83 2.79
N GLU A 92 -3.18 -24.45 4.02
CA GLU A 92 -3.06 -25.34 5.15
C GLU A 92 -4.42 -25.59 5.78
N VAL A 93 -4.70 -26.88 6.07
CA VAL A 93 -5.92 -27.34 6.73
C VAL A 93 -5.50 -28.19 7.92
N THR A 94 -5.89 -27.76 9.13
CA THR A 94 -5.57 -28.46 10.37
C THR A 94 -6.81 -29.17 10.88
N PHE A 95 -6.72 -30.49 10.98
CA PHE A 95 -7.74 -31.33 11.58
C PHE A 95 -7.43 -31.50 13.07
N ARG A 96 -8.45 -31.27 13.92
CA ARG A 96 -8.37 -31.38 15.37
C ARG A 96 -9.24 -32.51 15.86
N ALA A 97 -8.63 -33.45 16.54
CA ALA A 97 -9.32 -34.58 17.21
C ALA A 97 -8.95 -34.57 18.70
N GLU A 98 -9.75 -35.22 19.53
CA GLU A 98 -9.36 -35.52 20.92
C GLU A 98 -8.33 -36.65 20.90
N ALA A 99 -7.27 -36.54 21.73
CA ALA A 99 -6.21 -37.53 21.75
C ALA A 99 -6.73 -38.95 21.97
N GLY A 100 -6.37 -39.83 21.04
CA GLY A 100 -6.85 -41.22 21.03
C GLY A 100 -8.23 -41.45 20.42
N MET A 101 -8.83 -40.41 19.82
CA MET A 101 -10.09 -40.51 19.07
C MET A 101 -9.81 -40.24 17.58
N ASP A 102 -10.36 -41.07 16.69
CA ASP A 102 -10.27 -40.86 15.24
C ASP A 102 -11.25 -39.77 14.72
N GLU A 103 -12.20 -39.38 15.57
CA GLU A 103 -13.25 -38.43 15.16
C GLU A 103 -12.75 -36.98 15.18
N VAL A 104 -12.81 -36.32 14.00
CA VAL A 104 -12.46 -34.89 13.87
C VAL A 104 -13.53 -34.01 14.51
N ARG A 105 -13.13 -33.20 15.50
CA ARG A 105 -14.02 -32.29 16.23
C ARG A 105 -13.99 -30.88 15.70
N ALA A 106 -12.85 -30.46 15.15
CA ALA A 106 -12.75 -29.15 14.51
C ALA A 106 -11.77 -29.18 13.33
N ILE A 107 -12.00 -28.29 12.38
CA ILE A 107 -11.13 -28.11 11.21
C ILE A 107 -10.83 -26.63 11.06
N ASP A 108 -9.53 -26.29 11.01
CA ASP A 108 -9.04 -24.95 10.76
C ASP A 108 -8.59 -24.86 9.29
N VAL A 109 -9.07 -23.88 8.57
CA VAL A 109 -8.68 -23.60 7.18
C VAL A 109 -8.00 -22.25 7.12
N ALA A 110 -6.69 -22.20 6.85
CA ALA A 110 -5.92 -20.96 6.76
C ALA A 110 -6.27 -20.22 5.45
N ILE A 111 -7.09 -19.19 5.52
CA ILE A 111 -7.48 -18.37 4.36
C ILE A 111 -6.31 -17.56 3.83
N ASN A 112 -5.54 -16.99 4.74
CA ASN A 112 -4.29 -16.28 4.53
C ASN A 112 -3.47 -16.30 5.84
N SER A 113 -2.38 -15.54 5.89
CA SER A 113 -1.51 -15.48 7.08
C SER A 113 -2.17 -14.81 8.30
N ASP A 114 -3.26 -14.10 8.10
CA ASP A 114 -3.93 -13.31 9.14
C ASP A 114 -5.28 -13.88 9.56
N GLU A 115 -5.89 -14.71 8.70
CA GLU A 115 -7.25 -15.21 8.89
C GLU A 115 -7.30 -16.73 8.75
N THR A 116 -7.83 -17.39 9.75
CA THR A 116 -8.17 -18.82 9.74
C THR A 116 -9.64 -18.98 10.01
N VAL A 117 -10.34 -19.74 9.15
CA VAL A 117 -11.71 -20.13 9.44
C VAL A 117 -11.69 -21.45 10.20
N ARG A 118 -12.18 -21.42 11.42
CA ARG A 118 -12.38 -22.62 12.25
C ARG A 118 -13.81 -23.08 12.18
N LEU A 119 -14.00 -24.36 11.92
CA LEU A 119 -15.29 -25.02 12.01
C LEU A 119 -15.24 -26.05 13.11
N ARG A 120 -16.22 -25.98 14.01
CA ARG A 120 -16.38 -26.96 15.10
C ARG A 120 -17.60 -27.82 14.86
N ARG A 121 -17.44 -29.11 15.08
CA ARG A 121 -18.56 -30.07 14.98
C ARG A 121 -19.52 -29.84 16.15
N THR A 122 -20.80 -29.77 15.84
CA THR A 122 -21.89 -29.66 16.81
C THR A 122 -22.88 -30.82 16.65
N GLY A 123 -23.83 -30.98 17.55
CA GLY A 123 -24.87 -32.00 17.42
C GLY A 123 -25.78 -31.82 16.20
N SER A 124 -25.78 -30.65 15.56
CA SER A 124 -26.63 -30.29 14.41
C SER A 124 -25.86 -30.06 13.12
N GLY A 125 -24.51 -30.16 13.12
CA GLY A 125 -23.66 -29.89 11.97
C GLY A 125 -22.36 -29.20 12.35
N TRP A 126 -22.01 -28.11 11.66
CA TRP A 126 -20.76 -27.37 11.85
C TRP A 126 -21.05 -25.90 12.11
N ASP A 127 -20.45 -25.35 13.18
CA ASP A 127 -20.42 -23.91 13.45
C ASP A 127 -19.10 -23.33 12.95
N SER A 128 -19.15 -22.17 12.29
CA SER A 128 -17.97 -21.53 11.73
C SER A 128 -17.69 -20.20 12.42
N GLU A 129 -16.40 -19.93 12.65
CA GLU A 129 -15.89 -18.64 13.14
C GLU A 129 -14.62 -18.26 12.36
N THR A 130 -14.37 -16.96 12.21
CA THR A 130 -13.10 -16.47 11.71
C THR A 130 -12.21 -16.12 12.90
N ILE A 131 -11.02 -16.71 12.93
CA ILE A 131 -9.97 -16.44 13.92
C ILE A 131 -8.94 -15.55 13.26
N GLU A 132 -8.75 -14.37 13.78
CA GLU A 132 -7.67 -13.48 13.39
C GLU A 132 -6.38 -13.87 14.10
N THR A 133 -5.28 -13.98 13.34
CA THR A 133 -3.93 -14.22 13.90
C THR A 133 -3.50 -12.97 14.66
N PRO A 134 -3.20 -13.08 15.96
CA PRO A 134 -2.71 -11.92 16.71
C PRO A 134 -1.41 -11.42 16.10
N VAL A 135 -1.28 -10.11 15.99
CA VAL A 135 -0.06 -9.46 15.50
C VAL A 135 0.48 -8.54 16.59
N TYR A 136 1.80 -8.51 16.71
CA TYR A 136 2.51 -7.59 17.58
C TYR A 136 3.10 -6.49 16.71
N ALA A 137 2.69 -5.24 16.98
CA ALA A 137 3.23 -4.09 16.29
C ALA A 137 4.53 -3.63 16.98
N ASP A 138 5.59 -3.45 16.20
CA ASP A 138 6.78 -2.72 16.60
C ASP A 138 7.12 -1.66 15.55
N THR A 139 8.14 -0.85 15.82
CA THR A 139 8.51 0.25 14.95
C THR A 139 9.87 -0.01 14.33
N LEU A 140 9.94 0.04 13.00
CA LEU A 140 11.17 -0.05 12.23
C LEU A 140 11.55 1.29 11.60
N PHE A 141 12.86 1.47 11.48
CA PHE A 141 13.49 2.69 10.99
C PHE A 141 14.36 2.35 9.78
N ALA A 142 14.35 3.20 8.79
CA ALA A 142 15.32 3.14 7.71
C ALA A 142 15.72 4.54 7.26
N SER A 143 16.99 4.71 6.94
CA SER A 143 17.53 5.91 6.31
C SER A 143 18.58 5.52 5.29
N GLY A 144 18.78 6.37 4.28
CA GLY A 144 19.79 6.12 3.27
C GLY A 144 19.95 7.28 2.32
N GLN A 145 21.03 7.21 1.54
CA GLN A 145 21.28 8.09 0.41
C GLN A 145 20.88 7.39 -0.88
N ILE A 146 20.35 8.15 -1.82
CA ILE A 146 19.98 7.61 -3.13
C ILE A 146 21.22 7.60 -4.02
N GLU A 147 21.64 6.40 -4.39
CA GLU A 147 22.81 6.18 -5.26
C GLU A 147 22.46 6.14 -6.75
N SER A 148 21.21 5.79 -7.08
CA SER A 148 20.70 5.73 -8.47
C SER A 148 19.24 6.10 -8.53
N VAL A 149 18.36 5.21 -8.04
CA VAL A 149 16.92 5.42 -7.93
C VAL A 149 16.46 5.01 -6.53
N LEU A 150 15.38 5.62 -6.04
CA LEU A 150 14.84 5.34 -4.70
C LEU A 150 14.59 3.84 -4.50
N TRP A 151 14.01 3.18 -5.49
CA TRP A 151 13.67 1.75 -5.41
C TRP A 151 14.89 0.89 -5.04
N THR A 152 16.00 1.05 -5.76
CA THR A 152 17.23 0.28 -5.51
C THR A 152 17.81 0.59 -4.12
N SER A 153 17.80 1.85 -3.71
CA SER A 153 18.35 2.30 -2.43
C SER A 153 17.55 1.77 -1.25
N VAL A 154 16.23 1.68 -1.36
CA VAL A 154 15.36 1.09 -0.31
C VAL A 154 15.45 -0.44 -0.31
N ILE A 155 15.39 -1.10 -1.48
CA ILE A 155 15.45 -2.58 -1.55
C ILE A 155 16.75 -3.14 -0.96
N ARG A 156 17.87 -2.43 -1.16
CA ARG A 156 19.22 -2.84 -0.68
C ARG A 156 19.60 -2.25 0.68
N ASN A 157 18.70 -1.56 1.33
CA ASN A 157 18.99 -0.93 2.61
C ASN A 157 19.20 -1.99 3.70
N PRO A 158 20.39 -2.05 4.36
CA PRO A 158 20.68 -3.06 5.39
C PRO A 158 19.73 -2.99 6.60
N ALA A 159 19.18 -1.80 6.92
CA ALA A 159 18.20 -1.67 8.00
C ALA A 159 16.90 -2.45 7.74
N LEU A 160 16.68 -2.86 6.49
CA LEU A 160 15.52 -3.64 6.08
C LEU A 160 15.86 -5.13 5.86
N ASP A 161 17.05 -5.58 6.25
CA ASP A 161 17.40 -7.00 6.18
C ASP A 161 16.46 -7.82 7.06
N GLY A 162 16.02 -8.97 6.55
CA GLY A 162 14.98 -9.77 7.20
C GLY A 162 13.54 -9.38 6.82
N ILE A 163 13.29 -8.20 6.23
CA ILE A 163 11.97 -7.85 5.70
C ILE A 163 11.78 -8.48 4.31
N PRO A 164 10.68 -9.22 4.07
CA PRO A 164 10.41 -9.80 2.76
C PRO A 164 10.41 -8.76 1.64
N VAL A 165 10.92 -9.11 0.46
CA VAL A 165 11.01 -8.20 -0.70
C VAL A 165 9.63 -7.60 -1.07
N GLY A 166 8.56 -8.39 -0.94
CA GLY A 166 7.20 -7.92 -1.17
C GLY A 166 6.80 -6.77 -0.23
N ASP A 167 7.22 -6.85 1.03
CA ASP A 167 6.95 -5.80 2.02
C ASP A 167 7.86 -4.58 1.81
N ARG A 168 9.13 -4.76 1.42
CA ARG A 168 10.00 -3.65 1.01
C ARG A 168 9.40 -2.90 -0.21
N ASN A 169 8.81 -3.60 -1.18
CA ASN A 169 8.09 -2.96 -2.30
C ASN A 169 6.90 -2.14 -1.81
N ARG A 170 6.13 -2.64 -0.83
CA ARG A 170 5.03 -1.86 -0.24
C ARG A 170 5.52 -0.57 0.42
N LEU A 171 6.67 -0.59 1.11
CA LEU A 171 7.28 0.63 1.67
C LEU A 171 7.59 1.65 0.57
N ILE A 172 8.13 1.20 -0.56
CA ILE A 172 8.43 2.08 -1.70
C ILE A 172 7.13 2.65 -2.28
N ASP A 173 6.09 1.82 -2.42
CA ASP A 173 4.77 2.27 -2.87
C ASP A 173 4.15 3.29 -1.89
N TYR A 174 4.39 3.15 -0.57
CA TYR A 174 3.99 4.16 0.42
C TYR A 174 4.74 5.47 0.22
N LEU A 175 6.07 5.43 0.06
CA LEU A 175 6.89 6.63 -0.15
C LEU A 175 6.51 7.33 -1.45
N ASP A 176 6.32 6.58 -2.54
CA ASP A 176 5.86 7.14 -3.83
C ASP A 176 4.49 7.82 -3.65
N ARG A 177 3.53 7.10 -3.06
CA ARG A 177 2.18 7.62 -2.80
C ARG A 177 2.17 8.88 -1.96
N VAL A 178 3.05 8.96 -0.97
CA VAL A 178 3.08 10.08 -0.03
C VAL A 178 3.74 11.30 -0.63
N PHE A 179 4.82 11.13 -1.41
CA PHE A 179 5.59 12.24 -1.96
C PHE A 179 5.31 12.56 -3.44
N GLN A 180 4.46 11.78 -4.13
CA GLN A 180 4.15 11.98 -5.56
C GLN A 180 3.57 13.36 -5.91
N TRP A 181 3.10 14.12 -4.92
CA TRP A 181 2.60 15.47 -5.13
C TRP A 181 3.67 16.55 -4.96
N GLN A 182 4.84 16.20 -4.39
CA GLN A 182 5.95 17.10 -4.18
C GLN A 182 7.12 16.81 -5.13
N VAL A 183 7.36 15.52 -5.42
CA VAL A 183 8.53 15.06 -6.17
C VAL A 183 8.10 14.06 -7.24
N ASP A 184 8.51 14.28 -8.48
CA ASP A 184 8.41 13.29 -9.56
C ASP A 184 9.59 12.32 -9.44
N PHE A 185 9.35 11.16 -8.82
CA PHE A 185 10.38 10.14 -8.58
C PHE A 185 11.08 9.64 -9.85
N SER A 186 10.41 9.72 -11.00
CA SER A 186 11.00 9.28 -12.27
C SER A 186 11.95 10.32 -12.88
N ARG A 187 11.96 11.58 -12.41
CA ARG A 187 12.64 12.69 -13.08
C ARG A 187 13.43 13.62 -12.16
N GLN A 188 12.98 13.82 -10.94
CA GLN A 188 13.55 14.80 -10.04
C GLN A 188 14.55 14.21 -9.05
N ILE A 189 14.46 12.91 -8.77
CA ILE A 189 15.41 12.23 -7.89
C ILE A 189 16.82 12.31 -8.47
N ARG A 190 17.78 12.60 -7.59
CA ARG A 190 19.22 12.72 -7.91
C ARG A 190 20.04 11.84 -6.99
N VAL A 191 21.19 11.44 -7.48
CA VAL A 191 22.25 10.86 -6.67
C VAL A 191 22.64 11.89 -5.60
N GLY A 192 22.69 11.46 -4.35
CA GLY A 192 22.95 12.32 -3.20
C GLY A 192 21.71 12.77 -2.45
N ASP A 193 20.52 12.66 -3.02
CA ASP A 193 19.28 12.83 -2.27
C ASP A 193 19.20 11.82 -1.12
N THR A 194 18.52 12.17 -0.04
CA THR A 194 18.43 11.30 1.13
C THR A 194 16.98 11.04 1.51
N TYR A 195 16.76 9.90 2.12
CA TYR A 195 15.48 9.54 2.69
C TYR A 195 15.64 8.99 4.09
N ARG A 196 14.63 9.14 4.92
CA ARG A 196 14.44 8.41 6.16
C ARG A 196 12.95 8.22 6.41
N PHE A 197 12.62 7.12 7.04
CA PHE A 197 11.24 6.83 7.39
C PHE A 197 11.14 5.91 8.58
N VAL A 198 9.98 5.99 9.21
CA VAL A 198 9.55 5.19 10.34
C VAL A 198 8.26 4.51 9.96
N PHE A 199 8.20 3.20 10.12
CA PHE A 199 6.99 2.44 9.81
C PHE A 199 6.68 1.41 10.89
N GLU A 200 5.42 1.07 11.00
CA GLU A 200 4.95 -0.01 11.83
C GLU A 200 5.25 -1.35 11.15
N ARG A 201 5.85 -2.26 11.91
CA ARG A 201 6.02 -3.65 11.50
C ARG A 201 5.08 -4.50 12.33
N GLN A 202 4.30 -5.34 11.68
CA GLN A 202 3.42 -6.28 12.34
C GLN A 202 4.03 -7.69 12.25
N VAL A 203 4.30 -8.28 13.40
CA VAL A 203 4.95 -9.60 13.55
C VAL A 203 3.93 -10.57 14.10
N ARG A 204 3.81 -11.74 13.45
CA ARG A 204 2.95 -12.85 13.89
C ARG A 204 3.70 -13.79 14.83
N PRO A 205 2.99 -14.63 15.59
CA PRO A 205 3.62 -15.61 16.51
C PRO A 205 4.59 -16.58 15.84
N ASP A 206 4.41 -16.87 14.54
CA ASP A 206 5.31 -17.73 13.75
C ASP A 206 6.59 -17.01 13.30
N GLY A 207 6.75 -15.73 13.67
CA GLY A 207 7.87 -14.88 13.26
C GLY A 207 7.73 -14.28 11.87
N SER A 208 6.69 -14.61 11.11
CA SER A 208 6.41 -13.93 9.86
C SER A 208 5.97 -12.48 10.11
N MET A 209 6.24 -11.60 9.16
CA MET A 209 5.96 -10.17 9.34
C MET A 209 5.30 -9.58 8.11
N ARG A 210 4.64 -8.45 8.32
CA ARG A 210 4.15 -7.58 7.26
C ARG A 210 4.39 -6.11 7.61
N THR A 211 4.47 -5.29 6.59
CA THR A 211 4.50 -3.83 6.73
C THR A 211 3.14 -3.34 7.19
N GLY A 212 3.11 -2.61 8.29
CA GLY A 212 1.96 -1.86 8.76
C GLY A 212 1.92 -0.45 8.17
N GLN A 213 1.60 0.54 9.01
CA GLN A 213 1.44 1.93 8.63
C GLN A 213 2.81 2.64 8.51
N LEU A 214 3.02 3.41 7.46
CA LEU A 214 4.10 4.40 7.41
C LEU A 214 3.77 5.53 8.40
N LEU A 215 4.54 5.65 9.48
CA LEU A 215 4.25 6.61 10.55
C LEU A 215 4.78 8.01 10.25
N ALA A 216 5.99 8.08 9.71
CA ALA A 216 6.61 9.33 9.29
C ALA A 216 7.68 9.08 8.23
N ALA A 217 7.89 10.05 7.35
CA ALA A 217 8.96 10.03 6.37
C ALA A 217 9.50 11.45 6.12
N GLU A 218 10.78 11.52 5.80
CA GLU A 218 11.45 12.70 5.24
C GLU A 218 12.16 12.28 3.95
N LEU A 219 11.98 13.07 2.92
CA LEU A 219 12.73 12.98 1.66
C LEU A 219 13.42 14.31 1.42
N VAL A 220 14.74 14.30 1.29
CA VAL A 220 15.50 15.50 0.88
C VAL A 220 15.84 15.34 -0.60
N ASN A 221 15.22 16.16 -1.44
CA ASN A 221 15.46 16.18 -2.88
C ASN A 221 16.06 17.51 -3.30
N SER A 222 17.24 17.47 -3.89
CA SER A 222 17.97 18.67 -4.33
C SER A 222 18.08 19.74 -3.22
N GLY A 223 18.31 19.31 -1.99
CA GLY A 223 18.46 20.18 -0.81
C GLY A 223 17.13 20.60 -0.15
N THR A 224 15.98 20.36 -0.77
CA THR A 224 14.67 20.66 -0.18
C THR A 224 14.14 19.44 0.59
N ALA A 225 13.81 19.64 1.87
CA ALA A 225 13.24 18.62 2.70
C ALA A 225 11.70 18.59 2.59
N TYR A 226 11.15 17.42 2.33
CA TYR A 226 9.72 17.14 2.31
C TYR A 226 9.42 16.17 3.44
N HIS A 227 8.33 16.43 4.18
CA HIS A 227 7.92 15.61 5.31
C HIS A 227 6.53 15.07 5.09
N ALA A 228 6.30 13.87 5.60
CA ALA A 228 5.01 13.24 5.62
C ALA A 228 4.81 12.56 6.97
N ILE A 229 3.84 13.00 7.72
CA ILE A 229 3.55 12.56 9.07
C ILE A 229 2.12 12.05 9.09
N TRP A 230 1.95 10.77 9.43
CA TRP A 230 0.65 10.16 9.56
C TRP A 230 -0.11 10.72 10.76
N PHE A 231 -1.37 11.04 10.58
CA PHE A 231 -2.25 11.44 11.65
C PHE A 231 -3.65 10.87 11.43
N ASP A 232 -4.09 10.14 12.42
CA ASP A 232 -5.40 9.52 12.50
C ASP A 232 -6.06 10.00 13.80
N PRO A 233 -6.94 11.01 13.73
CA PRO A 233 -7.57 11.58 14.90
C PRO A 233 -8.53 10.63 15.61
N ASN A 234 -9.13 9.68 14.88
CA ASN A 234 -10.16 8.79 15.42
C ASN A 234 -9.61 7.42 15.83
N GLY A 235 -8.40 7.06 15.35
CA GLY A 235 -7.82 5.73 15.58
C GLY A 235 -8.55 4.63 14.80
N ASP A 236 -9.26 4.99 13.72
CA ASP A 236 -10.04 4.08 12.90
C ASP A 236 -9.28 3.58 11.65
N GLY A 237 -8.02 4.02 11.48
CA GLY A 237 -7.19 3.69 10.34
C GLY A 237 -7.42 4.58 9.11
N GLU A 238 -8.37 5.51 9.15
CA GLU A 238 -8.73 6.43 8.05
C GLU A 238 -8.00 7.79 8.15
N GLY A 239 -6.79 7.80 8.69
CA GLY A 239 -5.96 9.00 8.81
C GLY A 239 -5.43 9.52 7.48
N SER A 240 -4.62 10.58 7.58
CA SER A 240 -3.98 11.24 6.44
C SER A 240 -2.55 11.66 6.76
N TYR A 241 -1.79 12.01 5.71
CA TYR A 241 -0.44 12.55 5.87
C TYR A 241 -0.43 14.06 5.81
N PHE A 242 0.33 14.65 6.72
CA PHE A 242 0.52 16.10 6.82
C PHE A 242 2.01 16.44 6.89
N ASP A 243 2.37 17.64 6.45
CA ASP A 243 3.70 18.17 6.64
C ASP A 243 3.92 18.65 8.10
N VAL A 244 5.10 19.14 8.40
CA VAL A 244 5.44 19.62 9.77
C VAL A 244 4.57 20.79 10.26
N GLU A 245 3.91 21.49 9.35
CA GLU A 245 3.03 22.62 9.63
C GLU A 245 1.56 22.22 9.78
N GLY A 246 1.24 20.95 9.48
CA GLY A 246 -0.12 20.42 9.48
C GLY A 246 -0.89 20.68 8.18
N LYS A 247 -0.20 21.03 7.09
CA LYS A 247 -0.77 21.11 5.77
C LYS A 247 -0.85 19.71 5.18
N SER A 248 -1.93 19.38 4.49
CA SER A 248 -2.05 18.09 3.82
C SER A 248 -0.93 17.89 2.80
N VAL A 249 -0.25 16.77 2.87
CA VAL A 249 0.74 16.34 1.88
C VAL A 249 0.06 16.06 0.53
N ARG A 250 -1.17 15.56 0.55
CA ARG A 250 -1.97 15.33 -0.65
C ARG A 250 -2.35 16.66 -1.29
N ARG A 251 -2.03 16.82 -2.56
CA ARG A 251 -2.52 17.95 -3.36
C ARG A 251 -3.80 17.59 -4.10
N ALA A 252 -4.59 18.60 -4.42
CA ALA A 252 -5.82 18.41 -5.16
C ALA A 252 -5.59 17.78 -6.55
N PHE A 253 -4.37 17.93 -7.11
CA PHE A 253 -4.02 17.36 -8.40
C PHE A 253 -2.65 16.67 -8.36
N LEU A 254 -2.52 15.54 -9.08
CA LEU A 254 -1.23 14.90 -9.34
C LEU A 254 -0.34 15.82 -10.19
N LEU A 255 0.96 15.74 -9.99
CA LEU A 255 1.96 16.48 -10.78
C LEU A 255 1.95 16.09 -12.26
N LYS A 256 1.58 14.83 -12.57
CA LYS A 256 1.54 14.29 -13.93
C LYS A 256 0.36 13.36 -14.14
N PRO A 257 -0.27 13.36 -15.33
CA PRO A 257 -1.39 12.49 -15.64
C PRO A 257 -1.00 11.08 -16.09
N LEU A 258 0.29 10.82 -16.33
CA LEU A 258 0.81 9.53 -16.83
C LEU A 258 2.33 9.46 -16.66
N GLU A 259 2.88 8.25 -16.79
CA GLU A 259 4.31 8.08 -17.02
C GLU A 259 4.63 8.45 -18.50
N TYR A 260 5.60 9.35 -18.70
CA TYR A 260 5.90 9.91 -20.02
C TYR A 260 7.42 9.96 -20.30
N ARG A 261 7.82 9.95 -21.55
CA ARG A 261 9.23 10.04 -21.94
C ARG A 261 9.79 11.46 -21.80
N ARG A 262 9.03 12.45 -22.26
CA ARG A 262 9.36 13.87 -22.19
C ARG A 262 8.12 14.73 -22.39
N ILE A 263 8.18 15.97 -21.97
CA ILE A 263 7.22 17.00 -22.41
C ILE A 263 7.66 17.45 -23.81
N SER A 264 6.84 17.15 -24.79
CA SER A 264 7.11 17.50 -26.18
C SER A 264 6.70 18.93 -26.53
N SER A 265 5.70 19.47 -25.82
CA SER A 265 5.29 20.87 -25.96
C SER A 265 4.69 21.39 -24.66
N ARG A 266 5.10 22.57 -24.24
CA ARG A 266 4.58 23.28 -23.06
C ARG A 266 3.39 24.15 -23.42
N PHE A 267 2.66 24.59 -22.42
CA PHE A 267 1.63 25.66 -22.55
C PHE A 267 2.29 26.94 -23.10
N THR A 268 1.64 27.57 -24.07
CA THR A 268 2.12 28.83 -24.63
C THR A 268 0.99 29.61 -25.30
N THR A 269 1.06 30.91 -25.26
CA THR A 269 0.10 31.80 -25.93
C THR A 269 0.33 31.88 -27.46
N GLY A 270 1.51 31.48 -27.96
CA GLY A 270 1.79 31.45 -29.39
C GLY A 270 3.00 30.56 -29.72
N ARG A 271 2.80 29.58 -30.60
CA ARG A 271 3.83 28.76 -31.22
C ARG A 271 3.48 28.48 -32.70
N PHE A 272 4.48 28.21 -33.51
CA PHE A 272 4.24 27.74 -34.89
C PHE A 272 3.70 26.30 -34.84
N HIS A 273 2.48 26.10 -35.40
CA HIS A 273 1.84 24.79 -35.38
C HIS A 273 2.32 23.96 -36.58
N PRO A 274 3.00 22.82 -36.40
CA PRO A 274 3.67 22.12 -37.50
C PRO A 274 2.71 21.56 -38.54
N VAL A 275 1.51 21.16 -38.17
CA VAL A 275 0.51 20.62 -39.12
C VAL A 275 -0.26 21.74 -39.81
N LEU A 276 -0.65 22.77 -39.09
CA LEU A 276 -1.46 23.88 -39.62
C LEU A 276 -0.62 24.97 -40.27
N GLN A 277 0.74 24.91 -40.20
CA GLN A 277 1.68 25.85 -40.75
C GLN A 277 1.39 27.32 -40.42
N ARG A 278 0.90 27.59 -39.20
CA ARG A 278 0.59 28.95 -38.71
C ARG A 278 0.82 29.08 -37.21
N TRP A 279 0.98 30.30 -36.76
CA TRP A 279 1.09 30.61 -35.32
C TRP A 279 -0.24 30.35 -34.60
N ARG A 280 -0.17 29.60 -33.51
CA ARG A 280 -1.33 29.26 -32.70
C ARG A 280 -0.93 29.11 -31.22
N ALA A 281 -1.85 29.48 -30.31
CA ALA A 281 -1.69 29.16 -28.90
C ALA A 281 -1.71 27.63 -28.69
N HIS A 282 -0.89 27.14 -27.78
CA HIS A 282 -0.95 25.79 -27.25
C HIS A 282 -1.48 25.85 -25.83
N ARG A 283 -2.73 25.49 -25.65
CA ARG A 283 -3.48 25.70 -24.41
C ARG A 283 -3.43 24.53 -23.44
N GLY A 284 -2.42 23.69 -23.57
CA GLY A 284 -2.16 22.52 -22.73
C GLY A 284 -0.68 22.13 -22.72
N VAL A 285 -0.41 20.96 -22.18
CA VAL A 285 0.92 20.34 -22.17
C VAL A 285 0.84 19.03 -22.91
N ASP A 286 1.80 18.79 -23.83
CA ASP A 286 1.89 17.54 -24.57
C ASP A 286 2.95 16.65 -23.93
N TYR A 287 2.50 15.50 -23.41
CA TYR A 287 3.33 14.47 -22.81
C TYR A 287 3.59 13.34 -23.83
N ALA A 288 4.79 13.24 -24.38
CA ALA A 288 5.17 12.17 -25.29
C ALA A 288 5.27 10.84 -24.55
N ALA A 289 4.44 9.89 -24.96
CA ALA A 289 4.39 8.54 -24.41
C ALA A 289 3.96 7.54 -25.48
N ASP A 290 4.22 6.25 -25.25
CA ASP A 290 3.85 5.20 -26.19
C ASP A 290 2.34 4.99 -26.24
N THR A 291 1.84 4.61 -27.41
CA THR A 291 0.43 4.23 -27.56
C THR A 291 0.08 3.11 -26.57
N GLY A 292 -1.00 3.29 -25.82
CA GLY A 292 -1.44 2.33 -24.83
C GLY A 292 -0.94 2.62 -23.40
N THR A 293 -0.06 3.61 -23.19
CA THR A 293 0.32 4.06 -21.83
C THR A 293 -0.93 4.49 -21.06
N PRO A 294 -1.12 4.02 -19.82
CA PRO A 294 -2.26 4.40 -19.00
C PRO A 294 -2.27 5.90 -18.68
N ILE A 295 -3.45 6.51 -18.75
CA ILE A 295 -3.70 7.90 -18.38
C ILE A 295 -4.56 7.92 -17.12
N MET A 296 -4.14 8.68 -16.13
CA MET A 296 -4.80 8.80 -14.83
C MET A 296 -5.57 10.11 -14.72
N ALA A 297 -6.70 10.07 -14.02
CA ALA A 297 -7.37 11.26 -13.55
C ALA A 297 -6.46 11.99 -12.55
N THR A 298 -6.11 13.24 -12.81
CA THR A 298 -5.19 13.99 -11.94
C THR A 298 -5.83 14.44 -10.63
N SER A 299 -7.15 14.38 -10.51
CA SER A 299 -7.92 14.74 -9.31
C SER A 299 -9.24 13.98 -9.26
N ASP A 300 -9.83 13.92 -8.08
CA ASP A 300 -11.21 13.45 -7.89
C ASP A 300 -12.18 14.29 -8.73
N GLY A 301 -13.19 13.68 -9.33
CA GLY A 301 -14.15 14.44 -10.13
C GLY A 301 -15.24 13.60 -10.79
N VAL A 302 -15.95 14.24 -11.71
CA VAL A 302 -17.02 13.63 -12.51
C VAL A 302 -16.72 13.82 -13.98
N VAL A 303 -16.79 12.74 -14.76
CA VAL A 303 -16.61 12.78 -16.21
C VAL A 303 -17.77 13.55 -16.84
N VAL A 304 -17.48 14.65 -17.50
CA VAL A 304 -18.47 15.53 -18.17
C VAL A 304 -18.41 15.46 -19.69
N HIS A 305 -17.36 14.85 -20.25
CA HIS A 305 -17.29 14.50 -21.67
C HIS A 305 -16.46 13.22 -21.86
N ARG A 306 -16.90 12.37 -22.78
CA ARG A 306 -16.19 11.18 -23.24
C ARG A 306 -16.59 10.88 -24.68
N GLY A 307 -15.68 11.01 -25.60
CA GLY A 307 -15.94 10.73 -27.02
C GLY A 307 -15.02 11.49 -27.95
N PRO A 308 -15.23 11.37 -29.26
CA PRO A 308 -14.56 12.17 -30.27
C PRO A 308 -14.91 13.66 -30.11
N ASN A 309 -13.91 14.54 -30.26
CA ASN A 309 -14.07 15.98 -30.16
C ASN A 309 -13.12 16.69 -31.13
N GLY A 310 -13.48 16.75 -32.41
CA GLY A 310 -12.72 17.46 -33.44
C GLY A 310 -11.21 17.20 -33.42
N GLY A 311 -10.42 18.25 -33.36
CA GLY A 311 -8.95 18.16 -33.34
C GLY A 311 -8.37 17.46 -32.11
N TYR A 312 -9.10 17.36 -31.01
CA TYR A 312 -8.70 16.61 -29.81
C TYR A 312 -8.73 15.09 -30.02
N GLY A 313 -9.38 14.59 -31.10
CA GLY A 313 -9.61 13.17 -31.25
C GLY A 313 -10.48 12.61 -30.10
N ASN A 314 -10.13 11.47 -29.58
CA ASN A 314 -10.82 10.92 -28.40
C ASN A 314 -10.44 11.72 -27.16
N LEU A 315 -11.45 12.30 -26.50
CA LEU A 315 -11.32 13.20 -25.37
C LEU A 315 -12.07 12.67 -24.15
N VAL A 316 -11.45 12.74 -22.98
CA VAL A 316 -12.13 12.72 -21.66
C VAL A 316 -11.99 14.11 -21.05
N GLU A 317 -13.10 14.68 -20.56
CA GLU A 317 -13.11 15.90 -19.75
C GLU A 317 -13.71 15.56 -18.38
N ILE A 318 -13.02 15.97 -17.33
CA ILE A 318 -13.42 15.76 -15.94
C ILE A 318 -13.64 17.11 -15.28
N ARG A 319 -14.78 17.25 -14.61
CA ARG A 319 -15.09 18.40 -13.75
C ARG A 319 -14.72 18.05 -12.31
N HIS A 320 -13.89 18.88 -11.72
CA HIS A 320 -13.40 18.77 -10.35
C HIS A 320 -14.10 19.75 -9.42
N PRO A 321 -13.97 19.57 -8.09
CA PRO A 321 -14.33 20.60 -7.12
C PRO A 321 -13.59 21.92 -7.40
N ASN A 322 -14.05 23.01 -6.78
CA ASN A 322 -13.41 24.34 -6.83
C ASN A 322 -13.27 24.96 -8.24
N GLY A 323 -14.16 24.58 -9.18
CA GLY A 323 -14.25 25.18 -10.51
C GLY A 323 -13.16 24.76 -11.50
N PHE A 324 -12.38 23.75 -11.16
CA PHE A 324 -11.41 23.17 -12.08
C PHE A 324 -12.04 22.18 -13.04
N ARG A 325 -11.45 22.08 -14.25
CA ARG A 325 -11.67 20.98 -15.21
C ARG A 325 -10.34 20.54 -15.79
N THR A 326 -10.25 19.26 -16.13
CA THR A 326 -9.11 18.71 -16.88
C THR A 326 -9.58 18.02 -18.14
N ARG A 327 -8.76 18.11 -19.19
CA ARG A 327 -8.98 17.46 -20.49
C ARG A 327 -7.82 16.57 -20.83
N TYR A 328 -8.15 15.39 -21.31
CA TYR A 328 -7.21 14.35 -21.72
C TYR A 328 -7.55 13.96 -23.14
N ALA A 329 -6.70 14.35 -24.08
CA ALA A 329 -6.99 14.24 -25.51
C ALA A 329 -6.02 13.28 -26.23
N HIS A 330 -6.36 12.95 -27.49
CA HIS A 330 -5.66 12.06 -28.40
C HIS A 330 -5.61 10.60 -27.93
N LEU A 331 -6.59 10.17 -27.10
CA LEU A 331 -6.64 8.82 -26.57
C LEU A 331 -6.81 7.77 -27.67
N SER A 332 -6.13 6.61 -27.54
CA SER A 332 -6.39 5.45 -28.39
C SER A 332 -7.69 4.75 -28.03
N ARG A 333 -7.97 4.64 -26.72
CA ARG A 333 -9.18 4.03 -26.17
C ARG A 333 -9.48 4.56 -24.78
N PHE A 334 -10.72 4.45 -24.39
CA PHE A 334 -11.19 4.77 -23.04
C PHE A 334 -11.10 3.54 -22.14
N ARG A 335 -10.95 3.74 -20.85
CA ARG A 335 -11.07 2.68 -19.84
C ARG A 335 -12.52 2.19 -19.79
N SER A 336 -12.72 0.87 -19.67
CA SER A 336 -14.05 0.28 -19.43
C SER A 336 -14.61 0.79 -18.10
N GLY A 337 -15.91 1.08 -18.06
CA GLY A 337 -16.58 1.62 -16.88
C GLY A 337 -16.44 3.14 -16.69
N VAL A 338 -15.57 3.83 -17.43
CA VAL A 338 -15.49 5.30 -17.42
C VAL A 338 -16.40 5.88 -18.48
N GLY A 339 -17.54 6.43 -18.08
CA GLY A 339 -18.57 7.02 -18.95
C GLY A 339 -18.96 8.42 -18.49
N LEU A 340 -19.85 9.08 -19.24
CA LEU A 340 -20.45 10.35 -18.83
C LEU A 340 -21.14 10.18 -17.48
N GLY A 341 -20.89 11.09 -16.53
CA GLY A 341 -21.43 11.04 -15.17
C GLY A 341 -20.67 10.12 -14.21
N THR A 342 -19.69 9.33 -14.69
CA THR A 342 -18.88 8.48 -13.82
C THR A 342 -18.07 9.33 -12.84
N ARG A 343 -18.11 9.00 -11.56
CA ARG A 343 -17.19 9.54 -10.54
C ARG A 343 -15.86 8.81 -10.67
N VAL A 344 -14.77 9.56 -10.72
CA VAL A 344 -13.40 9.07 -10.74
C VAL A 344 -12.64 9.64 -9.55
N ARG A 345 -11.72 8.85 -9.02
CA ARG A 345 -10.77 9.27 -7.97
C ARG A 345 -9.45 9.67 -8.61
N GLN A 346 -8.70 10.50 -7.91
CA GLN A 346 -7.31 10.81 -8.27
C GLN A 346 -6.51 9.51 -8.42
N GLY A 347 -5.78 9.36 -9.55
CA GLY A 347 -5.03 8.15 -9.87
C GLY A 347 -5.82 7.07 -10.64
N ASP A 348 -7.14 7.17 -10.76
CA ASP A 348 -7.93 6.22 -11.54
C ASP A 348 -7.54 6.28 -13.02
N ILE A 349 -7.32 5.11 -13.64
CA ILE A 349 -7.08 5.03 -15.08
C ILE A 349 -8.36 5.38 -15.82
N ILE A 350 -8.32 6.40 -16.69
CA ILE A 350 -9.47 6.89 -17.46
C ILE A 350 -9.39 6.55 -18.95
N GLY A 351 -8.21 6.22 -19.44
CA GLY A 351 -7.96 5.89 -20.85
C GLY A 351 -6.51 5.59 -21.11
N TYR A 352 -6.13 5.59 -22.38
CA TYR A 352 -4.81 5.19 -22.82
C TYR A 352 -4.32 6.10 -23.93
N VAL A 353 -3.03 6.44 -23.93
CA VAL A 353 -2.39 7.28 -24.93
C VAL A 353 -2.62 6.74 -26.33
N GLY A 354 -2.83 7.63 -27.28
CA GLY A 354 -2.98 7.33 -28.69
C GLY A 354 -2.44 8.45 -29.59
N ALA A 355 -2.99 8.49 -30.80
CA ALA A 355 -2.67 9.49 -31.82
C ALA A 355 -3.94 9.83 -32.62
N THR A 356 -5.11 9.94 -31.94
CA THR A 356 -6.37 10.30 -32.59
C THR A 356 -6.50 11.81 -32.71
N GLY A 357 -7.22 12.29 -33.75
CA GLY A 357 -7.39 13.72 -33.99
C GLY A 357 -6.24 14.37 -34.76
N LEU A 358 -5.96 15.66 -34.48
CA LEU A 358 -4.98 16.46 -35.20
C LEU A 358 -3.61 16.39 -34.55
N VAL A 359 -2.84 15.33 -34.80
CA VAL A 359 -1.55 15.05 -34.18
C VAL A 359 -0.49 14.58 -35.16
N THR A 360 0.80 14.68 -34.80
CA THR A 360 1.93 14.19 -35.55
C THR A 360 2.48 12.85 -35.04
N GLY A 361 2.07 12.40 -33.87
CA GLY A 361 2.52 11.16 -33.26
C GLY A 361 1.92 10.93 -31.91
N PRO A 362 2.16 9.76 -31.26
CA PRO A 362 1.56 9.40 -30.00
C PRO A 362 1.98 10.33 -28.84
N HIS A 363 1.00 10.92 -28.17
CA HIS A 363 1.17 11.73 -26.97
C HIS A 363 -0.18 11.93 -26.27
N LEU A 364 -0.14 12.35 -25.02
CA LEU A 364 -1.28 12.93 -24.33
C LEU A 364 -1.22 14.44 -24.43
N HIS A 365 -2.27 15.07 -24.94
CA HIS A 365 -2.51 16.50 -24.76
C HIS A 365 -3.35 16.68 -23.51
N TYR A 366 -2.80 17.38 -22.51
CA TYR A 366 -3.41 17.62 -21.21
C TYR A 366 -3.68 19.11 -21.00
N GLU A 367 -4.93 19.45 -20.74
CA GLU A 367 -5.35 20.82 -20.39
C GLU A 367 -5.86 20.87 -18.96
N MET A 368 -5.58 21.97 -18.29
CA MET A 368 -6.21 22.37 -17.04
C MET A 368 -6.95 23.68 -17.25
N LEU A 369 -8.19 23.74 -16.77
CA LEU A 369 -9.03 24.93 -16.84
C LEU A 369 -9.44 25.32 -15.42
N ARG A 370 -9.46 26.63 -15.16
CA ARG A 370 -10.02 27.22 -13.95
C ARG A 370 -11.08 28.26 -14.39
N SER A 371 -12.31 28.09 -13.90
CA SER A 371 -13.45 28.95 -14.26
C SER A 371 -13.62 29.11 -15.78
N GLY A 372 -13.39 28.02 -16.53
CA GLY A 372 -13.54 27.99 -17.99
C GLY A 372 -12.35 28.46 -18.82
N SER A 373 -11.34 29.05 -18.21
CA SER A 373 -10.10 29.50 -18.89
C SER A 373 -8.98 28.49 -18.73
N GLN A 374 -8.28 28.17 -19.82
CA GLN A 374 -7.09 27.29 -19.77
C GLN A 374 -5.94 28.00 -19.02
N ILE A 375 -5.30 27.27 -18.14
CA ILE A 375 -4.14 27.69 -17.36
C ILE A 375 -2.98 26.73 -17.60
N ASP A 376 -1.73 27.17 -17.34
CA ASP A 376 -0.58 26.31 -17.46
C ASP A 376 -0.54 25.26 -16.35
N PRO A 377 -0.71 23.96 -16.66
CA PRO A 377 -0.70 22.91 -15.66
C PRO A 377 0.63 22.77 -14.89
N LEU A 378 1.74 23.26 -15.44
CA LEU A 378 3.07 23.11 -14.87
C LEU A 378 3.46 24.26 -13.92
N SER A 379 2.75 25.38 -13.98
CA SER A 379 3.08 26.58 -13.19
C SER A 379 1.96 27.01 -12.24
N VAL A 380 0.80 26.39 -12.32
CA VAL A 380 -0.35 26.74 -11.46
C VAL A 380 -0.08 26.32 -10.02
N ASP A 381 -0.28 27.23 -9.08
CA ASP A 381 -0.34 26.89 -7.65
C ASP A 381 -1.65 26.13 -7.38
N LEU A 382 -1.50 24.84 -7.13
CA LEU A 382 -2.61 23.92 -6.92
C LEU A 382 -2.95 23.86 -5.43
N PRO A 383 -4.23 23.92 -5.05
CA PRO A 383 -4.61 23.80 -3.65
C PRO A 383 -4.13 22.46 -3.09
N SER A 384 -3.59 22.49 -1.88
CA SER A 384 -3.38 21.29 -1.05
C SER A 384 -4.74 20.74 -0.61
N GLY A 385 -4.74 19.50 -0.13
CA GLY A 385 -5.89 18.95 0.59
C GLY A 385 -6.16 19.74 1.87
N ASP A 386 -7.23 19.40 2.57
CA ASP A 386 -7.60 20.07 3.80
C ASP A 386 -6.49 19.93 4.85
N PRO A 387 -6.09 21.02 5.53
CA PRO A 387 -5.12 20.96 6.62
C PRO A 387 -5.73 20.20 7.81
N VAL A 388 -4.91 19.94 8.82
CA VAL A 388 -5.38 19.42 10.12
C VAL A 388 -6.46 20.37 10.64
N PRO A 389 -7.65 19.84 11.00
CA PRO A 389 -8.72 20.64 11.58
C PRO A 389 -8.28 21.37 12.85
N ASP A 390 -8.81 22.57 13.07
CA ASP A 390 -8.43 23.37 14.25
C ASP A 390 -8.73 22.64 15.56
N ASP A 391 -9.83 21.89 15.63
CA ASP A 391 -10.22 21.08 16.80
C ASP A 391 -9.25 19.94 17.11
N ASP A 392 -8.49 19.46 16.10
CA ASP A 392 -7.49 18.41 16.24
C ASP A 392 -6.07 18.94 16.38
N ARG A 393 -5.88 20.25 16.40
CA ARG A 393 -4.55 20.87 16.34
C ARG A 393 -3.61 20.44 17.45
N ASP A 394 -4.08 20.38 18.68
CA ASP A 394 -3.26 19.97 19.83
C ASP A 394 -2.88 18.49 19.76
N ARG A 395 -3.82 17.64 19.36
CA ARG A 395 -3.60 16.20 19.14
C ARG A 395 -2.57 15.98 18.02
N TRP A 396 -2.71 16.74 16.94
CA TRP A 396 -1.75 16.75 15.85
C TRP A 396 -0.35 17.14 16.32
N LEU A 397 -0.20 18.24 17.06
CA LEU A 397 1.10 18.70 17.55
C LEU A 397 1.78 17.65 18.43
N ALA A 398 1.03 16.99 19.31
CA ALA A 398 1.54 15.90 20.13
C ALA A 398 2.00 14.71 19.26
N ALA A 399 1.16 14.26 18.33
CA ALA A 399 1.49 13.17 17.41
C ALA A 399 2.68 13.49 16.51
N ARG A 400 2.73 14.70 15.96
CA ARG A 400 3.84 15.20 15.15
C ARG A 400 5.16 15.14 15.92
N ASN A 401 5.19 15.69 17.14
CA ASN A 401 6.42 15.75 17.94
C ASN A 401 6.97 14.34 18.24
N VAL A 402 6.10 13.39 18.59
CA VAL A 402 6.49 11.99 18.77
C VAL A 402 7.11 11.43 17.49
N ARG A 403 6.47 11.61 16.35
CA ARG A 403 6.92 11.06 15.06
C ARG A 403 8.18 11.71 14.53
N LEU A 404 8.34 13.02 14.72
CA LEU A 404 9.59 13.71 14.40
C LEU A 404 10.73 13.22 15.29
N GLY A 405 10.49 13.04 16.60
CA GLY A 405 11.47 12.44 17.51
C GLY A 405 11.90 11.04 17.09
N LEU A 406 10.98 10.23 16.54
CA LEU A 406 11.33 8.93 15.97
C LEU A 406 12.23 9.07 14.73
N LEU A 407 11.95 10.01 13.82
CA LEU A 407 12.82 10.27 12.66
C LEU A 407 14.21 10.76 13.07
N GLU A 408 14.32 11.55 14.14
CA GLU A 408 15.59 12.06 14.69
C GLU A 408 16.38 10.97 15.40
N SER A 409 15.71 9.96 15.96
CA SER A 409 16.36 8.83 16.64
C SER A 409 17.06 7.85 15.70
N ILE A 410 16.86 8.00 14.37
CA ILE A 410 17.49 7.10 13.38
C ILE A 410 19.02 7.36 13.38
N PRO A 411 19.86 6.32 13.62
CA PRO A 411 21.30 6.49 13.70
C PRO A 411 21.89 7.11 12.43
N GLY A 412 22.70 8.16 12.58
CA GLY A 412 23.37 8.84 11.47
C GLY A 412 22.49 9.75 10.62
N ALA A 413 21.21 9.89 10.93
CA ALA A 413 20.29 10.69 10.12
C ALA A 413 20.38 12.21 10.39
N GLY A 414 20.94 12.63 11.51
CA GLY A 414 20.99 14.04 11.92
C GLY A 414 19.61 14.63 12.27
N PRO A 415 19.51 15.93 12.61
CA PRO A 415 18.26 16.57 12.94
C PRO A 415 17.30 16.60 11.74
N VAL A 416 15.99 16.65 12.02
CA VAL A 416 14.97 16.84 10.97
C VAL A 416 15.12 18.23 10.37
N ARG A 417 15.27 18.30 9.04
CA ARG A 417 15.39 19.56 8.33
C ARG A 417 14.03 20.24 8.23
N THR A 418 13.74 21.17 9.11
CA THR A 418 12.57 22.04 9.02
C THR A 418 12.95 23.36 8.35
N ALA A 419 11.97 24.07 7.79
CA ALA A 419 12.20 25.39 7.16
C ALA A 419 12.84 26.40 8.14
N LEU A 420 12.63 26.23 9.44
CA LEU A 420 13.22 27.03 10.49
C LEU A 420 14.74 26.76 10.70
N THR A 421 15.17 25.50 10.53
CA THR A 421 16.59 25.12 10.64
C THR A 421 17.40 25.53 9.40
N SER A 422 16.79 25.49 8.19
CA SER A 422 17.48 25.90 6.97
C SER A 422 17.84 27.41 6.93
N ALA A 423 17.10 28.29 7.63
CA ALA A 423 17.39 29.70 7.74
C ALA A 423 18.50 29.98 8.75
N ALA A 424 18.68 29.16 9.79
CA ALA A 424 19.74 29.29 10.79
C ALA A 424 21.09 28.82 10.24
N ASP A 425 21.11 27.73 9.45
CA ASP A 425 22.35 27.22 8.83
C ASP A 425 22.88 28.16 7.73
N ALA A 426 21.98 28.78 6.96
CA ALA A 426 22.35 29.79 5.96
C ALA A 426 22.92 31.10 6.58
N ALA A 427 22.54 31.43 7.83
CA ALA A 427 23.05 32.58 8.55
C ALA A 427 24.38 32.28 9.26
N GLY A 428 24.68 31.01 9.55
CA GLY A 428 25.91 30.56 10.21
C GLY A 428 27.15 30.51 9.29
N GLU A 429 26.96 30.19 8.03
CA GLU A 429 28.05 30.08 7.04
C GLU A 429 28.53 31.41 6.48
N GLY A 430 27.76 32.49 6.66
CA GLY A 430 28.14 33.85 6.22
C GLY A 430 29.08 34.63 7.14
N SER A 431 29.39 34.15 8.37
CA SER A 431 30.14 34.89 9.38
C SER A 431 31.61 34.48 9.52
N ALA A 432 32.12 33.50 8.76
CA ALA A 432 33.49 32.99 8.94
C ALA A 432 34.52 33.42 7.86
N ALA A 433 34.18 34.32 6.96
CA ALA A 433 35.03 34.64 5.80
C ALA A 433 35.62 36.06 5.75
N ASP A 434 35.60 36.87 6.86
CA ASP A 434 36.15 38.24 6.79
C ASP A 434 37.04 38.62 7.99
N GLU A 435 37.90 37.69 8.45
CA GLU A 435 39.03 38.06 9.36
C GLU A 435 40.31 37.34 8.98
N ARG A 436 40.86 37.61 7.78
CA ARG A 436 42.32 37.50 7.50
C ARG A 436 42.70 38.32 6.25
N GLY A 437 43.12 39.51 6.46
CA GLY A 437 43.70 40.38 5.42
C GLY A 437 44.05 41.75 5.97
N GLY A 438 45.09 41.80 6.83
CA GLY A 438 45.79 43.01 7.21
C GLY A 438 47.28 42.73 7.18
#